data_677be218f19f6475212f5fc289c80243
#
_entry.id   677be218f19f6475212f5fc289c80243
#
_cell.length_a   1.000
_cell.length_b   1.000
_cell.length_c   1.000
_cell.angle_alpha   90.00
_cell.angle_beta   90.00
_cell.angle_gamma   90.00
#
_symmetry.space_group_name_H-M   'P 1'
#
loop_
_entity.id
_entity.type
_entity.pdbx_description
1 polymer ?
#
loop_
_entity_poly.entity_id
_entity_poly.type
_entity_poly.pdbx_seq_one_letter_code
_entity_poly.pdbx_strand_id
1 'polypeptide(L)'
;MNRKQKNKLKSEMSHEIYIEENNELIFKKLIYNPLLRIVGMLVLLIFSVVNHNRITKLAALTSNAIFSSEVVLGHVTYYTILGVTIGLCLITSCVSLILKSSMDMMDIKVLRRAYQIYSVYDFVVFVMSTFVCLFFIIMILVTPCNISGSSMENTYQDGDRVLLWNIGYAPKDGDVIVFDSAKYTDRQSAEARFYIKRIVGKENDIITYIPQTLTTGSLFVNNTYIETIQRSQYNIILNSIHLDYTLKFPVPRDKILVFGDNRTPGGSHDSRGFGFIDESEVIGKVLFRFYPFGKIGNPDPNWKTSS
;
A
#
# COMPACT_ATOMS: atom_id res chain seq x y z
N MET A 1 58.87 22.57 -38.31
CA MET A 1 57.41 22.48 -38.10
C MET A 1 56.86 23.88 -37.79
N ASN A 2 55.98 24.37 -38.66
CA ASN A 2 55.46 25.74 -38.59
C ASN A 2 54.46 25.85 -37.39
N ARG A 3 54.36 27.04 -36.78
CA ARG A 3 53.50 27.33 -35.60
C ARG A 3 52.05 26.87 -35.81
N LYS A 4 51.51 26.96 -37.03
CA LYS A 4 50.19 26.45 -37.42
C LYS A 4 50.08 24.93 -37.33
N GLN A 5 51.14 24.21 -37.74
CA GLN A 5 51.18 22.76 -37.66
C GLN A 5 51.25 22.27 -36.21
N LYS A 6 51.97 23.00 -35.32
CA LYS A 6 52.06 22.68 -33.91
C LYS A 6 50.73 22.88 -33.18
N ASN A 7 50.00 23.95 -33.54
CA ASN A 7 48.67 24.21 -32.96
C ASN A 7 47.61 23.19 -33.45
N LYS A 8 47.71 22.78 -34.72
CA LYS A 8 46.82 21.77 -35.26
C LYS A 8 47.04 20.40 -34.57
N LEU A 9 48.31 20.00 -34.40
CA LEU A 9 48.66 18.76 -33.69
C LEU A 9 48.21 18.76 -32.25
N LYS A 10 48.34 19.92 -31.57
CA LYS A 10 47.88 20.09 -30.17
C LYS A 10 46.36 20.05 -30.05
N SER A 11 45.62 20.55 -31.04
CA SER A 11 44.16 20.49 -31.07
C SER A 11 43.68 19.08 -31.41
N GLU A 12 44.38 18.36 -32.28
CA GLU A 12 44.10 16.96 -32.62
C GLU A 12 44.36 16.03 -31.43
N MET A 13 45.51 16.19 -30.74
CA MET A 13 45.82 15.44 -29.50
C MET A 13 44.84 15.73 -28.39
N SER A 14 44.46 16.99 -28.18
CA SER A 14 43.46 17.34 -27.16
C SER A 14 42.07 16.78 -27.51
N HIS A 15 41.77 16.67 -28.78
CA HIS A 15 40.54 16.08 -29.28
C HIS A 15 40.52 14.54 -29.10
N GLU A 16 41.65 13.87 -29.35
CA GLU A 16 41.80 12.42 -29.14
C GLU A 16 41.68 12.07 -27.64
N ILE A 17 42.39 12.80 -26.77
CA ILE A 17 42.30 12.60 -25.31
C ILE A 17 40.86 12.87 -24.80
N TYR A 18 40.19 13.90 -25.31
CA TYR A 18 38.81 14.19 -24.98
C TYR A 18 37.84 13.08 -25.43
N ILE A 19 38.10 12.46 -26.61
CA ILE A 19 37.32 11.33 -27.13
C ILE A 19 37.52 10.08 -26.26
N GLU A 20 38.77 9.81 -25.86
CA GLU A 20 39.13 8.64 -25.06
C GLU A 20 38.50 8.74 -23.64
N GLU A 21 38.60 9.90 -23.01
CA GLU A 21 37.99 10.15 -21.69
C GLU A 21 36.46 10.09 -21.72
N ASN A 22 35.84 10.62 -22.79
CA ASN A 22 34.39 10.49 -22.97
C ASN A 22 33.94 9.07 -23.32
N ASN A 23 34.74 8.30 -24.07
CA ASN A 23 34.44 6.90 -24.38
C ASN A 23 34.45 6.04 -23.11
N GLU A 24 35.39 6.27 -22.18
CA GLU A 24 35.41 5.57 -20.90
C GLU A 24 34.21 5.92 -20.03
N LEU A 25 33.80 7.20 -20.00
CA LEU A 25 32.62 7.66 -19.26
C LEU A 25 31.33 7.09 -19.87
N ILE A 26 31.23 7.07 -21.20
CA ILE A 26 30.13 6.46 -21.97
C ILE A 26 30.05 4.96 -21.68
N PHE A 27 31.20 4.30 -21.69
CA PHE A 27 31.33 2.87 -21.44
C PHE A 27 30.85 2.50 -20.00
N LYS A 28 31.25 3.27 -18.99
CA LYS A 28 30.75 3.09 -17.62
C LYS A 28 29.24 3.25 -17.55
N LYS A 29 28.69 4.30 -18.14
CA LYS A 29 27.23 4.52 -18.15
C LYS A 29 26.44 3.42 -18.85
N LEU A 30 26.94 2.92 -19.98
CA LEU A 30 26.30 1.84 -20.74
C LEU A 30 26.20 0.52 -19.96
N ILE A 31 27.12 0.25 -19.07
CA ILE A 31 27.17 -1.02 -18.33
C ILE A 31 26.49 -0.91 -16.97
N TYR A 32 26.82 0.12 -16.19
CA TYR A 32 26.37 0.19 -14.80
C TYR A 32 24.89 0.56 -14.66
N ASN A 33 24.38 1.45 -15.51
CA ASN A 33 23.01 1.90 -15.39
C ASN A 33 21.97 0.80 -15.64
N PRO A 34 22.06 0.00 -16.73
CA PRO A 34 21.15 -1.11 -16.96
C PRO A 34 21.28 -2.20 -15.89
N LEU A 35 22.52 -2.54 -15.47
CA LEU A 35 22.76 -3.55 -14.45
C LEU A 35 22.10 -3.17 -13.11
N LEU A 36 22.27 -1.93 -12.68
CA LEU A 36 21.66 -1.42 -11.44
C LEU A 36 20.13 -1.49 -11.50
N ARG A 37 19.54 -1.17 -12.64
CA ARG A 37 18.08 -1.29 -12.85
C ARG A 37 17.60 -2.73 -12.78
N ILE A 38 18.32 -3.66 -13.41
CA ILE A 38 17.98 -5.10 -13.35
C ILE A 38 18.01 -5.58 -11.90
N VAL A 39 19.07 -5.25 -11.15
CA VAL A 39 19.17 -5.63 -9.74
C VAL A 39 18.01 -5.04 -8.94
N GLY A 40 17.69 -3.76 -9.14
CA GLY A 40 16.54 -3.12 -8.48
C GLY A 40 15.22 -3.82 -8.81
N MET A 41 14.98 -4.16 -10.08
CA MET A 41 13.77 -4.87 -10.51
C MET A 41 13.70 -6.30 -9.97
N LEU A 42 14.82 -7.01 -9.89
CA LEU A 42 14.87 -8.34 -9.26
C LEU A 42 14.55 -8.28 -7.79
N VAL A 43 15.07 -7.29 -7.06
CA VAL A 43 14.71 -7.08 -5.64
C VAL A 43 13.21 -6.82 -5.48
N LEU A 44 12.63 -5.97 -6.33
CA LEU A 44 11.19 -5.70 -6.32
C LEU A 44 10.37 -6.96 -6.65
N LEU A 45 10.84 -7.77 -7.61
CA LEU A 45 10.18 -9.02 -7.97
C LEU A 45 10.20 -10.02 -6.80
N ILE A 46 11.35 -10.23 -6.18
CA ILE A 46 11.49 -11.12 -5.01
C ILE A 46 10.56 -10.63 -3.88
N PHE A 47 10.60 -9.33 -3.58
CA PHE A 47 9.73 -8.76 -2.57
C PHE A 47 8.24 -8.97 -2.89
N SER A 48 7.85 -8.82 -4.15
CA SER A 48 6.49 -9.04 -4.63
C SER A 48 6.04 -10.50 -4.45
N VAL A 49 6.91 -11.45 -4.80
CA VAL A 49 6.61 -12.88 -4.66
C VAL A 49 6.45 -13.25 -3.18
N VAL A 50 7.35 -12.77 -2.32
CA VAL A 50 7.29 -13.05 -0.87
C VAL A 50 6.03 -12.44 -0.23
N ASN A 51 5.61 -11.26 -0.69
CA ASN A 51 4.45 -10.55 -0.14
C ASN A 51 3.21 -10.65 -1.05
N HIS A 52 3.12 -11.66 -1.91
CA HIS A 52 2.08 -11.79 -2.92
C HIS A 52 0.67 -11.55 -2.37
N ASN A 53 0.26 -12.26 -1.32
CA ASN A 53 -1.07 -12.14 -0.74
C ASN A 53 -1.38 -10.72 -0.24
N ARG A 54 -0.40 -10.04 0.36
CA ARG A 54 -0.57 -8.68 0.85
C ARG A 54 -0.69 -7.69 -0.30
N ILE A 55 0.17 -7.79 -1.30
CA ILE A 55 0.19 -6.89 -2.45
C ILE A 55 -1.09 -7.01 -3.26
N THR A 56 -1.63 -8.22 -3.42
CA THR A 56 -2.90 -8.43 -4.13
C THR A 56 -4.09 -7.81 -3.39
N LYS A 57 -4.12 -7.89 -2.04
CA LYS A 57 -5.12 -7.19 -1.23
C LYS A 57 -5.01 -5.67 -1.38
N LEU A 58 -3.79 -5.12 -1.34
CA LEU A 58 -3.52 -3.69 -1.52
C LEU A 58 -3.88 -3.20 -2.93
N ALA A 59 -3.53 -3.97 -3.96
CA ALA A 59 -3.87 -3.66 -5.34
C ALA A 59 -5.39 -3.64 -5.57
N ALA A 60 -6.12 -4.57 -4.95
CA ALA A 60 -7.59 -4.60 -4.99
C ALA A 60 -8.19 -3.33 -4.37
N LEU A 61 -7.71 -2.90 -3.20
CA LEU A 61 -8.15 -1.65 -2.56
C LEU A 61 -7.86 -0.43 -3.43
N THR A 62 -6.66 -0.34 -4.00
CA THR A 62 -6.24 0.79 -4.84
C THR A 62 -7.05 0.87 -6.12
N SER A 63 -7.33 -0.25 -6.77
CA SER A 63 -8.13 -0.27 -8.01
C SER A 63 -9.54 0.21 -7.78
N ASN A 64 -10.18 -0.20 -6.70
CA ASN A 64 -11.52 0.27 -6.32
C ASN A 64 -11.55 1.77 -6.03
N ALA A 65 -10.47 2.30 -5.42
CA ALA A 65 -10.37 3.72 -5.10
C ALA A 65 -10.16 4.62 -6.32
N ILE A 66 -9.47 4.13 -7.36
CA ILE A 66 -9.08 4.94 -8.52
C ILE A 66 -10.05 4.72 -9.70
N PHE A 67 -10.47 3.49 -9.95
CA PHE A 67 -11.16 3.11 -11.18
C PHE A 67 -12.62 2.66 -10.99
N SER A 68 -13.14 2.60 -9.78
CA SER A 68 -14.52 2.17 -9.48
C SER A 68 -14.91 0.81 -10.10
N SER A 69 -13.95 -0.04 -10.41
CA SER A 69 -14.18 -1.32 -11.08
C SER A 69 -13.51 -2.48 -10.35
N GLU A 70 -14.14 -3.61 -10.47
CA GLU A 70 -13.96 -4.87 -9.76
C GLU A 70 -12.53 -5.29 -9.37
N VAL A 71 -12.42 -6.01 -8.28
CA VAL A 71 -11.20 -6.61 -7.66
C VAL A 71 -10.28 -7.35 -8.65
N VAL A 72 -10.85 -7.90 -9.73
CA VAL A 72 -10.10 -8.60 -10.79
C VAL A 72 -9.09 -7.68 -11.48
N LEU A 73 -9.41 -6.40 -11.65
CA LEU A 73 -8.54 -5.44 -12.33
C LEU A 73 -7.26 -5.16 -11.54
N GLY A 74 -7.30 -5.19 -10.21
CA GLY A 74 -6.13 -4.94 -9.35
C GLY A 74 -5.00 -5.95 -9.54
N HIS A 75 -5.34 -7.23 -9.60
CA HIS A 75 -4.35 -8.30 -9.82
C HIS A 75 -3.73 -8.23 -11.22
N VAL A 76 -4.57 -8.11 -12.24
CA VAL A 76 -4.12 -8.05 -13.63
C VAL A 76 -3.25 -6.81 -13.85
N THR A 77 -3.67 -5.65 -13.37
CA THR A 77 -2.94 -4.39 -13.52
C THR A 77 -1.56 -4.47 -12.87
N TYR A 78 -1.46 -4.98 -11.63
CA TYR A 78 -0.19 -5.11 -10.93
C TYR A 78 0.81 -5.98 -11.70
N TYR A 79 0.42 -7.20 -12.08
CA TYR A 79 1.32 -8.11 -12.78
C TYR A 79 1.62 -7.66 -14.21
N THR A 80 0.69 -6.99 -14.88
CA THR A 80 0.93 -6.41 -16.20
C THR A 80 1.99 -5.32 -16.13
N ILE A 81 1.86 -4.37 -15.19
CA ILE A 81 2.85 -3.30 -15.00
C ILE A 81 4.22 -3.87 -14.66
N LEU A 82 4.29 -4.85 -13.75
CA LEU A 82 5.54 -5.51 -13.38
C LEU A 82 6.17 -6.24 -14.57
N GLY A 83 5.39 -7.01 -15.33
CA GLY A 83 5.84 -7.74 -16.51
C GLY A 83 6.36 -6.83 -17.62
N VAL A 84 5.64 -5.75 -17.93
CA VAL A 84 6.07 -4.73 -18.91
C VAL A 84 7.38 -4.09 -18.48
N THR A 85 7.54 -3.76 -17.20
CA THR A 85 8.74 -3.12 -16.68
C THR A 85 9.95 -4.05 -16.76
N ILE A 86 9.79 -5.31 -16.39
CA ILE A 86 10.85 -6.32 -16.52
C ILE A 86 11.25 -6.48 -17.98
N GLY A 87 10.26 -6.56 -18.89
CA GLY A 87 10.51 -6.64 -20.34
C GLY A 87 11.31 -5.45 -20.86
N LEU A 88 10.95 -4.24 -20.48
CA LEU A 88 11.67 -3.02 -20.86
C LEU A 88 13.11 -3.02 -20.32
N CYS A 89 13.35 -3.45 -19.10
CA CYS A 89 14.68 -3.55 -18.52
C CYS A 89 15.55 -4.60 -19.24
N LEU A 90 14.98 -5.74 -19.62
CA LEU A 90 15.67 -6.78 -20.40
C LEU A 90 16.06 -6.27 -21.79
N ILE A 91 15.13 -5.61 -22.50
CA ILE A 91 15.39 -5.01 -23.82
C ILE A 91 16.52 -3.98 -23.71
N THR A 92 16.48 -3.09 -22.71
CA THR A 92 17.54 -2.09 -22.50
C THR A 92 18.90 -2.74 -22.28
N SER A 93 18.93 -3.82 -21.50
CA SER A 93 20.16 -4.56 -21.22
C SER A 93 20.72 -5.26 -22.46
N CYS A 94 19.87 -5.87 -23.27
CA CYS A 94 20.26 -6.47 -24.53
C CYS A 94 20.82 -5.44 -25.50
N VAL A 95 20.15 -4.29 -25.67
CA VAL A 95 20.63 -3.19 -26.53
C VAL A 95 21.96 -2.64 -26.02
N SER A 96 22.12 -2.48 -24.72
CA SER A 96 23.38 -2.05 -24.08
C SER A 96 24.53 -3.03 -24.39
N LEU A 97 24.31 -4.33 -24.28
CA LEU A 97 25.31 -5.36 -24.58
C LEU A 97 25.69 -5.41 -26.08
N ILE A 98 24.70 -5.27 -26.96
CA ILE A 98 24.93 -5.21 -28.41
C ILE A 98 25.77 -3.99 -28.78
N LEU A 99 25.43 -2.81 -28.27
CA LEU A 99 26.19 -1.59 -28.50
C LEU A 99 27.62 -1.73 -27.99
N LYS A 100 27.81 -2.31 -26.79
CA LYS A 100 29.15 -2.60 -26.25
C LYS A 100 29.96 -3.51 -27.15
N SER A 101 29.39 -4.63 -27.60
CA SER A 101 30.07 -5.58 -28.48
C SER A 101 30.43 -5.00 -29.86
N SER A 102 29.69 -4.00 -30.31
CA SER A 102 29.88 -3.35 -31.60
C SER A 102 30.83 -2.14 -31.57
N MET A 103 31.25 -1.68 -30.40
CA MET A 103 32.04 -0.45 -30.22
C MET A 103 33.41 -0.55 -30.95
N ASP A 104 34.06 -1.72 -30.87
CA ASP A 104 35.39 -1.93 -31.46
C ASP A 104 35.38 -2.05 -33.00
N MET A 105 34.23 -2.25 -33.59
CA MET A 105 34.03 -2.50 -35.01
C MET A 105 33.37 -1.37 -35.78
N MET A 106 32.89 -0.31 -35.10
CA MET A 106 32.10 0.77 -35.70
C MET A 106 32.90 2.04 -35.92
N ASP A 107 32.67 2.71 -37.08
CA ASP A 107 33.14 4.07 -37.30
C ASP A 107 32.60 5.02 -36.21
N ILE A 108 33.46 5.95 -35.72
CA ILE A 108 33.17 6.91 -34.66
C ILE A 108 31.89 7.71 -34.94
N LYS A 109 31.59 8.03 -36.19
CA LYS A 109 30.37 8.77 -36.56
C LYS A 109 29.09 7.93 -36.35
N VAL A 110 29.17 6.64 -36.68
CA VAL A 110 28.05 5.70 -36.51
C VAL A 110 27.85 5.42 -35.04
N LEU A 111 28.92 5.21 -34.28
CA LEU A 111 28.90 5.00 -32.83
C LEU A 111 28.28 6.20 -32.11
N ARG A 112 28.60 7.43 -32.46
CA ARG A 112 28.02 8.63 -31.85
C ARG A 112 26.51 8.73 -32.09
N ARG A 113 26.02 8.41 -33.30
CA ARG A 113 24.58 8.38 -33.57
C ARG A 113 23.86 7.28 -32.80
N ALA A 114 24.43 6.08 -32.78
CA ALA A 114 23.89 4.95 -32.03
C ALA A 114 23.80 5.27 -30.54
N TYR A 115 24.83 5.92 -29.99
CA TYR A 115 24.83 6.36 -28.58
C TYR A 115 23.78 7.44 -28.30
N GLN A 116 23.59 8.40 -29.22
CA GLN A 116 22.52 9.41 -29.04
C GLN A 116 21.15 8.78 -28.99
N ILE A 117 20.85 7.85 -29.89
CA ILE A 117 19.59 7.11 -29.93
C ILE A 117 19.43 6.28 -28.64
N TYR A 118 20.49 5.57 -28.24
CA TYR A 118 20.50 4.80 -26.99
C TYR A 118 20.25 5.70 -25.77
N SER A 119 20.89 6.86 -25.71
CA SER A 119 20.75 7.79 -24.59
C SER A 119 19.31 8.29 -24.42
N VAL A 120 18.60 8.56 -25.52
CA VAL A 120 17.18 8.93 -25.50
C VAL A 120 16.35 7.74 -25.00
N TYR A 121 16.59 6.56 -25.53
CA TYR A 121 15.88 5.35 -25.12
C TYR A 121 16.14 5.01 -23.64
N ASP A 122 17.40 5.06 -23.20
CA ASP A 122 17.81 4.84 -21.82
C ASP A 122 17.12 5.84 -20.85
N PHE A 123 17.01 7.11 -21.27
CA PHE A 123 16.30 8.12 -20.51
C PHE A 123 14.80 7.78 -20.38
N VAL A 124 14.14 7.37 -21.46
CA VAL A 124 12.72 6.98 -21.42
C VAL A 124 12.52 5.79 -20.49
N VAL A 125 13.36 4.75 -20.60
CA VAL A 125 13.27 3.57 -19.72
C VAL A 125 13.58 3.93 -18.26
N PHE A 126 14.51 4.86 -18.01
CA PHE A 126 14.79 5.39 -16.68
C PHE A 126 13.54 6.07 -16.08
N VAL A 127 12.91 6.95 -16.82
CA VAL A 127 11.68 7.62 -16.37
C VAL A 127 10.58 6.60 -16.07
N MET A 128 10.32 5.68 -16.99
CA MET A 128 9.31 4.63 -16.82
C MET A 128 9.60 3.74 -15.60
N SER A 129 10.83 3.27 -15.44
CA SER A 129 11.22 2.44 -14.29
C SER A 129 11.11 3.19 -12.97
N THR A 130 11.43 4.49 -12.96
CA THR A 130 11.28 5.35 -11.77
C THR A 130 9.81 5.50 -11.38
N PHE A 131 8.93 5.72 -12.36
CA PHE A 131 7.48 5.79 -12.10
C PHE A 131 6.94 4.47 -11.54
N VAL A 132 7.37 3.35 -12.07
CA VAL A 132 6.94 2.03 -11.58
C VAL A 132 7.44 1.79 -10.16
N CYS A 133 8.71 2.10 -9.87
CA CYS A 133 9.25 2.00 -8.50
C CYS A 133 8.49 2.91 -7.53
N LEU A 134 8.22 4.17 -7.92
CA LEU A 134 7.49 5.12 -7.09
C LEU A 134 6.05 4.64 -6.84
N PHE A 135 5.36 4.19 -7.89
CA PHE A 135 4.01 3.64 -7.77
C PHE A 135 3.97 2.43 -6.83
N PHE A 136 4.94 1.52 -6.97
CA PHE A 136 5.08 0.35 -6.12
C PHE A 136 5.33 0.73 -4.65
N ILE A 137 6.24 1.68 -4.40
CA ILE A 137 6.54 2.18 -3.06
C ILE A 137 5.29 2.81 -2.44
N ILE A 138 4.60 3.67 -3.18
CA ILE A 138 3.36 4.31 -2.70
C ILE A 138 2.32 3.24 -2.37
N MET A 139 2.08 2.28 -3.25
CA MET A 139 1.10 1.21 -3.03
C MET A 139 1.41 0.37 -1.78
N ILE A 140 2.69 0.13 -1.48
CA ILE A 140 3.09 -0.67 -0.32
C ILE A 140 3.02 0.15 0.97
N LEU A 141 3.51 1.39 0.95
CA LEU A 141 3.56 2.25 2.12
C LEU A 141 2.19 2.82 2.46
N VAL A 142 1.50 3.31 1.43
CA VAL A 142 0.31 4.12 1.61
C VAL A 142 -0.71 3.79 0.52
N THR A 143 -1.88 3.30 0.91
CA THR A 143 -2.92 2.90 -0.03
C THR A 143 -4.13 3.84 0.07
N PRO A 144 -4.56 4.47 -1.03
CA PRO A 144 -5.83 5.19 -1.04
C PRO A 144 -7.00 4.19 -0.99
N CYS A 145 -8.03 4.53 -0.22
CA CYS A 145 -9.24 3.74 -0.06
C CYS A 145 -10.48 4.64 -0.10
N ASN A 146 -11.53 4.19 -0.79
CA ASN A 146 -12.85 4.81 -0.73
C ASN A 146 -13.66 4.19 0.39
N ILE A 147 -14.33 5.04 1.17
CA ILE A 147 -15.29 4.60 2.17
C ILE A 147 -16.64 4.42 1.48
N SER A 148 -17.27 3.27 1.74
CA SER A 148 -18.60 2.97 1.26
C SER A 148 -19.47 2.55 2.43
N GLY A 149 -20.68 3.10 2.49
CA GLY A 149 -21.69 2.85 3.52
C GLY A 149 -21.59 3.74 4.75
N SER A 150 -22.56 3.55 5.63
CA SER A 150 -22.82 4.43 6.80
C SER A 150 -22.19 3.94 8.11
N SER A 151 -21.43 2.84 8.10
CA SER A 151 -20.97 2.19 9.34
C SER A 151 -19.99 3.02 10.18
N MET A 152 -19.36 4.03 9.57
CA MET A 152 -18.44 4.97 10.22
C MET A 152 -19.00 6.39 10.26
N GLU A 153 -20.31 6.57 10.02
CA GLU A 153 -20.97 7.87 10.15
C GLU A 153 -20.70 8.49 11.52
N ASN A 154 -20.70 9.82 11.55
CA ASN A 154 -20.15 10.75 12.54
C ASN A 154 -18.64 10.98 12.39
N THR A 155 -17.84 10.01 11.92
CA THR A 155 -16.41 10.17 11.69
C THR A 155 -16.08 10.27 10.21
N TYR A 156 -16.52 9.26 9.44
CA TYR A 156 -16.36 9.19 7.99
C TYR A 156 -17.71 8.98 7.32
N GLN A 157 -17.89 9.61 6.17
CA GLN A 157 -19.12 9.53 5.38
C GLN A 157 -18.90 8.67 4.13
N ASP A 158 -20.00 8.18 3.55
CA ASP A 158 -19.99 7.53 2.26
C ASP A 158 -19.37 8.44 1.20
N GLY A 159 -18.45 7.90 0.39
CA GLY A 159 -17.70 8.64 -0.63
C GLY A 159 -16.45 9.38 -0.11
N ASP A 160 -16.19 9.41 1.19
CA ASP A 160 -14.92 9.92 1.73
C ASP A 160 -13.75 9.06 1.20
N ARG A 161 -12.61 9.71 0.90
CA ARG A 161 -11.38 9.00 0.52
C ARG A 161 -10.32 9.18 1.58
N VAL A 162 -9.77 8.06 2.01
CA VAL A 162 -8.78 8.00 3.08
C VAL A 162 -7.49 7.37 2.60
N LEU A 163 -6.42 7.71 3.29
CA LEU A 163 -5.10 7.17 3.05
C LEU A 163 -4.76 6.19 4.17
N LEU A 164 -4.34 4.98 3.79
CA LEU A 164 -3.98 3.91 4.73
C LEU A 164 -2.46 3.80 4.85
N TRP A 165 -1.97 3.60 6.06
CA TRP A 165 -0.60 3.18 6.33
C TRP A 165 -0.54 1.67 6.52
N ASN A 166 0.29 0.98 5.73
CA ASN A 166 0.23 -0.48 5.62
C ASN A 166 1.43 -1.21 6.22
N ILE A 167 2.57 -0.55 6.44
CA ILE A 167 3.82 -1.21 6.85
C ILE A 167 4.11 -0.96 8.33
N GLY A 168 4.50 -2.05 9.03
CA GLY A 168 4.97 -1.96 10.41
C GLY A 168 3.91 -1.42 11.38
N TYR A 169 2.64 -1.53 11.02
CA TYR A 169 1.55 -1.09 11.85
C TYR A 169 1.25 -2.14 12.93
N ALA A 170 1.27 -1.71 14.18
CA ALA A 170 0.78 -2.46 15.31
C ALA A 170 -0.54 -1.82 15.79
N PRO A 171 -1.62 -2.59 15.99
CA PRO A 171 -2.91 -2.09 16.43
C PRO A 171 -2.86 -1.32 17.74
N LYS A 172 -3.55 -0.17 17.79
CA LYS A 172 -3.72 0.64 19.00
C LYS A 172 -5.18 0.97 19.19
N ASP A 173 -5.61 1.08 20.46
CA ASP A 173 -6.96 1.47 20.79
C ASP A 173 -7.30 2.83 20.19
N GLY A 174 -8.48 2.92 19.60
CA GLY A 174 -8.97 4.11 18.93
C GLY A 174 -8.53 4.27 17.47
N ASP A 175 -7.59 3.47 17.00
CA ASP A 175 -7.18 3.52 15.60
C ASP A 175 -8.32 3.05 14.69
N VAL A 176 -8.53 3.77 13.59
CA VAL A 176 -9.42 3.33 12.51
C VAL A 176 -8.60 2.51 11.53
N ILE A 177 -9.06 1.30 11.26
CA ILE A 177 -8.35 0.32 10.42
C ILE A 177 -9.23 -0.15 9.27
N VAL A 178 -8.57 -0.64 8.23
CA VAL A 178 -9.20 -1.45 7.18
C VAL A 178 -8.69 -2.87 7.29
N PHE A 179 -9.59 -3.84 7.25
CA PHE A 179 -9.28 -5.26 7.34
C PHE A 179 -10.06 -6.10 6.32
N ASP A 180 -9.57 -7.28 6.00
CA ASP A 180 -10.23 -8.25 5.13
C ASP A 180 -11.34 -8.96 5.91
N SER A 181 -12.58 -8.71 5.54
CA SER A 181 -13.76 -9.25 6.22
C SER A 181 -14.23 -10.60 5.69
N ALA A 182 -13.55 -11.19 4.72
CA ALA A 182 -14.00 -12.41 4.02
C ALA A 182 -14.29 -13.59 4.96
N LYS A 183 -13.60 -13.67 6.12
CA LYS A 183 -13.83 -14.72 7.13
C LYS A 183 -15.03 -14.44 8.05
N TYR A 184 -15.52 -13.20 8.08
CA TYR A 184 -16.48 -12.73 9.10
C TYR A 184 -17.85 -12.40 8.52
N THR A 185 -17.99 -12.53 7.21
CA THR A 185 -19.24 -12.19 6.53
C THR A 185 -19.57 -13.23 5.48
N ASP A 186 -20.83 -13.63 5.39
CA ASP A 186 -21.33 -14.51 4.32
C ASP A 186 -21.48 -13.77 2.97
N ARG A 187 -21.16 -12.49 2.94
CA ARG A 187 -21.26 -11.68 1.73
C ARG A 187 -20.04 -11.95 0.86
N GLN A 188 -20.19 -12.79 -0.15
CA GLN A 188 -19.16 -13.11 -1.13
C GLN A 188 -19.00 -12.05 -2.23
N SER A 189 -19.70 -10.90 -2.16
CA SER A 189 -19.54 -9.84 -3.15
C SER A 189 -18.20 -9.14 -2.95
N ALA A 190 -17.45 -8.99 -4.04
CA ALA A 190 -16.14 -8.33 -4.06
C ALA A 190 -16.15 -6.91 -3.47
N GLU A 191 -17.28 -6.21 -3.59
CA GLU A 191 -17.48 -4.84 -3.09
C GLU A 191 -17.51 -4.73 -1.56
N ALA A 192 -17.87 -5.80 -0.85
CA ALA A 192 -17.99 -5.83 0.60
C ALA A 192 -16.86 -6.57 1.33
N ARG A 193 -15.78 -6.88 0.62
CA ARG A 193 -14.66 -7.66 1.18
C ARG A 193 -13.86 -6.92 2.24
N PHE A 194 -13.76 -5.61 2.15
CA PHE A 194 -12.93 -4.81 3.04
C PHE A 194 -13.81 -3.94 3.93
N TYR A 195 -13.62 -4.07 5.24
CA TYR A 195 -14.35 -3.28 6.22
C TYR A 195 -13.44 -2.25 6.85
N ILE A 196 -14.02 -1.06 7.08
CA ILE A 196 -13.41 0.00 7.86
C ILE A 196 -14.10 0.06 9.23
N LYS A 197 -13.31 -0.07 10.31
CA LYS A 197 -13.82 -0.06 11.70
C LYS A 197 -12.79 0.56 12.63
N ARG A 198 -13.23 0.94 13.83
CA ARG A 198 -12.38 1.43 14.91
C ARG A 198 -12.00 0.30 15.86
N ILE A 199 -10.74 0.26 16.29
CA ILE A 199 -10.26 -0.65 17.33
C ILE A 199 -10.77 -0.15 18.67
N VAL A 200 -11.48 -1.00 19.37
CA VAL A 200 -12.05 -0.74 20.70
C VAL A 200 -11.26 -1.50 21.78
N GLY A 201 -10.71 -2.64 21.43
CA GLY A 201 -9.85 -3.43 22.30
C GLY A 201 -8.89 -4.30 21.48
N LYS A 202 -7.71 -4.56 22.02
CA LYS A 202 -6.63 -5.36 21.44
C LYS A 202 -6.22 -6.47 22.39
N GLU A 203 -5.33 -7.35 21.94
CA GLU A 203 -4.79 -8.45 22.74
C GLU A 203 -4.45 -8.03 24.18
N ASN A 204 -4.89 -8.82 25.16
CA ASN A 204 -4.76 -8.64 26.59
C ASN A 204 -5.59 -7.50 27.21
N ASP A 205 -6.33 -6.71 26.44
CA ASP A 205 -7.29 -5.77 27.00
C ASP A 205 -8.42 -6.52 27.72
N ILE A 206 -8.84 -6.00 28.86
CA ILE A 206 -9.89 -6.62 29.66
C ILE A 206 -11.23 -6.03 29.26
N ILE A 207 -12.09 -6.87 28.69
CA ILE A 207 -13.48 -6.53 28.42
C ILE A 207 -14.32 -6.83 29.67
N THR A 208 -15.08 -5.85 30.11
CA THR A 208 -16.00 -6.00 31.23
C THR A 208 -17.41 -5.64 30.76
N TYR A 209 -18.32 -6.57 30.91
CA TYR A 209 -19.75 -6.36 30.70
C TYR A 209 -20.45 -6.29 32.05
N ILE A 210 -21.22 -5.23 32.28
CA ILE A 210 -22.03 -5.03 33.51
C ILE A 210 -23.49 -4.97 33.10
N PRO A 211 -24.32 -5.97 33.46
CA PRO A 211 -25.75 -5.95 33.14
C PRO A 211 -26.44 -4.78 33.89
N GLN A 212 -27.27 -4.05 33.18
CA GLN A 212 -28.10 -2.96 33.74
C GLN A 212 -29.56 -3.35 33.81
N THR A 213 -30.02 -4.07 32.76
CA THR A 213 -31.40 -4.61 32.70
C THR A 213 -31.35 -6.01 32.12
N LEU A 214 -32.51 -6.67 32.01
CA LEU A 214 -32.66 -7.98 31.37
C LEU A 214 -32.21 -7.94 29.87
N THR A 215 -32.22 -6.78 29.25
CA THR A 215 -31.98 -6.61 27.81
C THR A 215 -30.78 -5.72 27.51
N THR A 216 -30.22 -5.01 28.47
CA THR A 216 -29.11 -4.07 28.25
C THR A 216 -28.01 -4.22 29.29
N GLY A 217 -26.79 -3.85 28.92
CA GLY A 217 -25.67 -3.76 29.82
C GLY A 217 -24.62 -2.78 29.32
N SER A 218 -23.75 -2.35 30.21
CA SER A 218 -22.63 -1.48 29.87
C SER A 218 -21.37 -2.29 29.52
N LEU A 219 -20.71 -1.91 28.44
CA LEU A 219 -19.45 -2.46 28.00
C LEU A 219 -18.30 -1.53 28.39
N PHE A 220 -17.28 -2.10 28.99
CA PHE A 220 -16.03 -1.42 29.34
C PHE A 220 -14.84 -2.17 28.73
N VAL A 221 -13.81 -1.44 28.37
CA VAL A 221 -12.49 -1.99 28.00
C VAL A 221 -11.45 -1.33 28.90
N ASN A 222 -10.69 -2.12 29.65
CA ASN A 222 -9.72 -1.65 30.64
C ASN A 222 -10.32 -0.61 31.60
N ASN A 223 -11.52 -0.85 32.11
CA ASN A 223 -12.32 0.04 32.97
C ASN A 223 -12.78 1.35 32.29
N THR A 224 -12.52 1.56 31.01
CA THR A 224 -13.07 2.69 30.26
C THR A 224 -14.44 2.30 29.70
N TYR A 225 -15.47 3.10 29.98
CA TYR A 225 -16.78 2.91 29.38
C TYR A 225 -16.73 3.09 27.88
N ILE A 226 -17.34 2.17 27.14
CA ILE A 226 -17.42 2.20 25.69
C ILE A 226 -18.82 2.55 25.23
N GLU A 227 -19.82 1.76 25.64
CA GLU A 227 -21.22 1.99 25.28
C GLU A 227 -22.17 1.13 26.09
N THR A 228 -23.47 1.48 26.06
CA THR A 228 -24.55 0.62 26.52
C THR A 228 -25.02 -0.23 25.33
N ILE A 229 -25.03 -1.55 25.52
CA ILE A 229 -25.33 -2.53 24.48
C ILE A 229 -26.65 -3.24 24.76
N GLN A 230 -27.38 -3.56 23.68
CA GLN A 230 -28.51 -4.45 23.76
C GLN A 230 -28.06 -5.91 23.71
N ARG A 231 -28.54 -6.76 24.59
CA ARG A 231 -28.18 -8.18 24.70
C ARG A 231 -28.29 -8.94 23.34
N SER A 232 -29.30 -8.62 22.56
CA SER A 232 -29.57 -9.21 21.26
C SER A 232 -28.48 -8.89 20.21
N GLN A 233 -27.71 -7.81 20.39
CA GLN A 233 -26.70 -7.36 19.45
C GLN A 233 -25.32 -8.03 19.68
N TYR A 234 -25.10 -8.66 20.84
CA TYR A 234 -23.81 -9.23 21.25
C TYR A 234 -23.80 -10.74 21.41
N ASN A 235 -24.74 -11.42 20.76
CA ASN A 235 -24.88 -12.86 20.89
C ASN A 235 -23.63 -13.68 20.59
N ILE A 236 -22.68 -13.14 19.81
CA ILE A 236 -21.48 -13.88 19.42
C ILE A 236 -20.33 -13.70 20.41
N ILE A 237 -20.11 -12.47 20.94
CA ILE A 237 -19.06 -12.25 21.96
C ILE A 237 -19.45 -12.84 23.30
N LEU A 238 -20.75 -12.84 23.59
CA LEU A 238 -21.32 -13.29 24.86
C LEU A 238 -22.07 -14.63 24.73
N ASN A 239 -21.93 -15.34 23.60
CA ASN A 239 -22.58 -16.61 23.33
C ASN A 239 -22.37 -17.59 24.48
N SER A 240 -23.45 -17.99 25.08
CA SER A 240 -23.60 -19.07 26.09
C SER A 240 -23.34 -18.70 27.56
N ILE A 241 -23.26 -17.43 27.92
CA ILE A 241 -23.09 -17.06 29.31
C ILE A 241 -24.40 -16.47 29.86
N HIS A 242 -24.84 -16.95 31.01
CA HIS A 242 -25.92 -16.33 31.76
C HIS A 242 -25.51 -14.89 32.10
N LEU A 243 -26.16 -13.89 31.48
CA LEU A 243 -25.81 -12.47 31.56
C LEU A 243 -26.37 -11.77 32.81
N ASP A 244 -26.66 -12.51 33.84
CA ASP A 244 -27.22 -11.97 35.06
C ASP A 244 -26.16 -11.46 36.05
N TYR A 245 -24.87 -11.58 35.66
CA TYR A 245 -23.74 -11.13 36.47
C TYR A 245 -22.68 -10.45 35.59
N THR A 246 -21.83 -9.68 36.23
CA THR A 246 -20.69 -9.03 35.59
C THR A 246 -19.75 -10.04 34.99
N LEU A 247 -19.49 -9.92 33.68
CA LEU A 247 -18.51 -10.73 32.95
C LEU A 247 -17.23 -9.96 32.75
N LYS A 248 -16.13 -10.67 32.93
CA LYS A 248 -14.80 -10.11 32.71
C LYS A 248 -13.93 -11.14 32.01
N PHE A 249 -13.40 -10.76 30.84
CA PHE A 249 -12.54 -11.65 30.03
C PHE A 249 -11.53 -10.85 29.21
N PRO A 250 -10.33 -11.38 28.95
CA PRO A 250 -9.34 -10.73 28.10
C PRO A 250 -9.70 -10.89 26.63
N VAL A 251 -9.30 -9.92 25.82
CA VAL A 251 -9.24 -10.08 24.35
C VAL A 251 -8.20 -11.18 24.07
N PRO A 252 -8.57 -12.22 23.31
CA PRO A 252 -7.67 -13.33 23.03
C PRO A 252 -6.40 -12.89 22.29
N ARG A 253 -5.39 -13.75 22.36
CA ARG A 253 -4.12 -13.54 21.66
C ARG A 253 -4.34 -13.39 20.15
N ASP A 254 -3.60 -12.47 19.51
CA ASP A 254 -3.66 -12.17 18.09
C ASP A 254 -5.07 -11.75 17.59
N LYS A 255 -5.94 -11.28 18.51
CA LYS A 255 -7.29 -10.81 18.20
C LYS A 255 -7.48 -9.35 18.58
N ILE A 256 -8.41 -8.72 17.86
CA ILE A 256 -8.85 -7.35 18.13
C ILE A 256 -10.38 -7.25 18.11
N LEU A 257 -10.90 -6.34 18.93
CA LEU A 257 -12.31 -5.96 18.98
C LEU A 257 -12.51 -4.68 18.18
N VAL A 258 -13.38 -4.70 17.19
CA VAL A 258 -13.60 -3.56 16.29
C VAL A 258 -15.07 -3.18 16.19
N PHE A 259 -15.35 -1.86 16.27
CA PHE A 259 -16.71 -1.33 16.14
C PHE A 259 -16.76 -0.26 15.04
N GLY A 260 -17.93 -0.16 14.39
CA GLY A 260 -18.25 1.01 13.59
C GLY A 260 -18.54 2.22 14.49
N ASP A 261 -18.28 3.43 14.01
CA ASP A 261 -18.60 4.67 14.75
C ASP A 261 -20.11 4.99 14.68
N ASN A 262 -20.81 4.42 13.70
CA ASN A 262 -22.28 4.41 13.72
C ASN A 262 -22.78 3.36 14.73
N ARG A 263 -23.04 3.82 15.95
CA ARG A 263 -23.48 2.96 17.08
C ARG A 263 -24.98 2.70 17.11
N THR A 264 -25.76 3.27 16.17
CA THR A 264 -27.19 3.02 16.09
C THR A 264 -27.48 1.53 15.83
N PRO A 265 -28.60 1.00 16.33
CA PRO A 265 -28.99 -0.39 16.06
C PRO A 265 -29.06 -0.66 14.55
N GLY A 266 -28.28 -1.65 14.06
CA GLY A 266 -28.18 -1.95 12.63
C GLY A 266 -27.28 -1.02 11.81
N GLY A 267 -26.71 0.03 12.42
CA GLY A 267 -25.86 1.00 11.73
C GLY A 267 -24.48 0.46 11.34
N SER A 268 -24.01 -0.60 11.97
CA SER A 268 -22.72 -1.23 11.63
C SER A 268 -22.77 -2.73 11.82
N HIS A 269 -22.21 -3.46 10.86
CA HIS A 269 -21.88 -4.88 11.00
C HIS A 269 -20.42 -4.98 11.44
N ASP A 270 -20.18 -5.35 12.69
CA ASP A 270 -18.86 -5.33 13.33
C ASP A 270 -18.74 -6.42 14.40
N SER A 271 -17.75 -6.35 15.28
CA SER A 271 -17.50 -7.37 16.31
C SER A 271 -18.71 -7.66 17.19
N ARG A 272 -19.70 -6.78 17.25
CA ARG A 272 -20.98 -7.05 17.90
C ARG A 272 -21.74 -8.19 17.24
N GLY A 273 -21.57 -8.35 15.91
CA GLY A 273 -22.25 -9.38 15.14
C GLY A 273 -21.37 -10.60 14.83
N PHE A 274 -20.08 -10.42 14.56
CA PHE A 274 -19.19 -11.50 14.12
C PHE A 274 -18.05 -11.85 15.10
N GLY A 275 -17.92 -11.13 16.24
CA GLY A 275 -16.88 -11.40 17.24
C GLY A 275 -15.54 -10.74 16.94
N PHE A 276 -14.48 -11.29 17.54
CA PHE A 276 -13.12 -10.79 17.35
C PHE A 276 -12.60 -11.07 15.94
N ILE A 277 -11.78 -10.15 15.42
CA ILE A 277 -11.07 -10.36 14.15
C ILE A 277 -9.60 -10.72 14.42
N ASP A 278 -8.99 -11.43 13.48
CA ASP A 278 -7.55 -11.73 13.51
C ASP A 278 -6.74 -10.47 13.20
N GLU A 279 -5.70 -10.18 13.99
CA GLU A 279 -4.79 -9.06 13.73
C GLU A 279 -4.13 -9.19 12.34
N SER A 280 -3.88 -10.42 11.89
CA SER A 280 -3.32 -10.71 10.57
C SER A 280 -4.20 -10.29 9.39
N GLU A 281 -5.50 -10.08 9.61
CA GLU A 281 -6.42 -9.60 8.57
C GLU A 281 -6.40 -8.06 8.43
N VAL A 282 -5.73 -7.36 9.35
CA VAL A 282 -5.58 -5.91 9.26
C VAL A 282 -4.67 -5.56 8.08
N ILE A 283 -5.20 -4.76 7.16
CA ILE A 283 -4.47 -4.30 5.99
C ILE A 283 -3.67 -3.04 6.32
N GLY A 284 -4.29 -2.10 7.02
CA GLY A 284 -3.62 -0.87 7.41
C GLY A 284 -4.48 0.03 8.29
N LYS A 285 -3.81 1.06 8.83
CA LYS A 285 -4.43 2.12 9.63
C LYS A 285 -4.78 3.30 8.74
N VAL A 286 -5.95 3.90 8.95
CA VAL A 286 -6.32 5.18 8.35
C VAL A 286 -5.44 6.29 8.92
N LEU A 287 -4.69 6.98 8.05
CA LEU A 287 -3.87 8.13 8.43
C LEU A 287 -4.71 9.39 8.49
N PHE A 288 -5.38 9.70 7.38
CA PHE A 288 -6.24 10.87 7.27
C PHE A 288 -7.17 10.75 6.06
N ARG A 289 -8.23 11.56 6.07
CA ARG A 289 -9.11 11.79 4.92
C ARG A 289 -8.49 12.85 4.02
N PHE A 290 -8.36 12.57 2.72
CA PHE A 290 -7.84 13.52 1.73
C PHE A 290 -8.91 14.04 0.76
N TYR A 291 -10.09 13.44 0.74
CA TYR A 291 -11.24 13.90 -0.04
C TYR A 291 -12.53 13.69 0.77
N PRO A 292 -13.47 14.62 0.73
CA PRO A 292 -13.51 15.87 -0.04
C PRO A 292 -12.52 16.93 0.50
N PHE A 293 -11.99 17.77 -0.39
CA PHE A 293 -10.95 18.74 -0.05
C PHE A 293 -11.33 19.73 1.06
N GLY A 294 -12.63 20.00 1.23
CA GLY A 294 -13.12 20.85 2.34
C GLY A 294 -13.08 20.20 3.72
N LYS A 295 -12.78 18.90 3.81
CA LYS A 295 -12.76 18.11 5.05
C LYS A 295 -11.47 17.32 5.23
N ILE A 296 -10.34 17.80 4.68
CA ILE A 296 -9.04 17.14 4.82
C ILE A 296 -8.64 17.07 6.30
N GLY A 297 -8.16 15.92 6.74
CA GLY A 297 -7.66 15.72 8.08
C GLY A 297 -8.12 14.40 8.70
N ASN A 298 -7.80 14.24 9.96
CA ASN A 298 -8.24 13.09 10.75
C ASN A 298 -9.47 13.50 11.58
N PRO A 299 -10.67 13.06 11.23
CA PRO A 299 -11.85 13.40 11.99
C PRO A 299 -11.80 12.67 13.33
N ASP A 300 -11.99 13.44 14.38
CA ASP A 300 -12.21 13.07 15.78
C ASP A 300 -11.19 12.13 16.47
N PRO A 301 -10.30 12.72 17.29
CA PRO A 301 -9.48 11.96 18.22
C PRO A 301 -10.24 11.50 19.49
N ASN A 302 -11.45 12.02 19.76
CA ASN A 302 -12.16 11.84 21.05
C ASN A 302 -13.24 10.76 21.01
N TRP A 303 -13.04 9.69 20.26
CA TRP A 303 -14.01 8.61 20.08
C TRP A 303 -14.54 7.96 21.38
N LYS A 304 -13.80 8.10 22.50
CA LYS A 304 -14.20 7.59 23.83
C LYS A 304 -15.24 8.49 24.53
N THR A 305 -15.44 9.71 24.07
CA THR A 305 -16.30 10.71 24.72
C THR A 305 -17.56 11.06 23.93
N SER A 306 -17.70 10.55 22.72
CA SER A 306 -18.89 10.73 21.89
C SER A 306 -19.95 9.68 22.24
N SER A 307 -20.62 9.86 23.34
CA SER A 307 -21.87 9.15 23.71
C SER A 307 -23.03 10.11 23.77
#